data_70719af48ee447e765d1477690ad60b6
#
_entry.id   70719af48ee447e765d1477690ad60b6
#
_cell.length_a   1.000
_cell.length_b   1.000
_cell.length_c   1.000
_cell.angle_alpha   90.00
_cell.angle_beta   90.00
_cell.angle_gamma   90.00
#
_symmetry.space_group_name_H-M   'P 1'
#
loop_
_entity.id
_entity.type
_entity.pdbx_description
1 polymer ?
#
loop_
_entity_poly.entity_id
_entity_poly.type
_entity_poly.pdbx_seq_one_letter_code
_entity_poly.pdbx_strand_id
1 'polypeptide(L)'
;MENVQILWDFMHMGQALEQADVSVGFGCYDEDIPRRCAELFHRGFAPYVCFSGGLGRNTDKLWTKSEAERFAAIAMAAGVPENRIILENKSTNSAENLLFTPKVLAEAGVKAERIIAVHKPYMEKRLLASMQVYWPDVQAVYSSPQVSVEKHIAHAEQIGMTRKGVIETIVGDVQRMELYAQKGYQVPVEIPNQVRNAFDALVAQGYTGQLA
;
A
#
# COMPACT_ATOMS: atom_id res chain seq x y z
N MET A 1 15.20 -14.79 9.00
CA MET A 1 15.04 -13.54 8.19
C MET A 1 15.16 -13.76 6.70
N GLU A 2 15.98 -14.70 6.23
CA GLU A 2 16.14 -14.98 4.78
C GLU A 2 14.81 -15.23 4.07
N ASN A 3 13.95 -16.12 4.59
CA ASN A 3 12.62 -16.37 4.01
C ASN A 3 11.71 -15.13 3.99
N VAL A 4 11.80 -14.26 5.00
CA VAL A 4 11.05 -12.99 5.02
C VAL A 4 11.54 -12.05 3.92
N GLN A 5 12.88 -11.98 3.72
CA GLN A 5 13.47 -11.19 2.64
C GLN A 5 13.01 -11.68 1.26
N ILE A 6 12.95 -12.99 1.05
CA ILE A 6 12.45 -13.57 -0.22
C ILE A 6 11.01 -13.14 -0.50
N LEU A 7 10.12 -13.19 0.49
CA LEU A 7 8.74 -12.71 0.32
C LEU A 7 8.69 -11.20 0.06
N TRP A 8 9.49 -10.42 0.79
CA TRP A 8 9.58 -8.98 0.63
C TRP A 8 10.04 -8.60 -0.78
N ASP A 9 11.13 -9.18 -1.26
CA ASP A 9 11.69 -8.89 -2.59
C ASP A 9 10.76 -9.32 -3.72
N PHE A 10 10.02 -10.42 -3.53
CA PHE A 10 8.98 -10.83 -4.47
C PHE A 10 7.85 -9.81 -4.56
N MET A 11 7.43 -9.25 -3.44
CA MET A 11 6.29 -8.32 -3.37
C MET A 11 6.66 -6.90 -3.77
N HIS A 12 7.91 -6.49 -3.58
CA HIS A 12 8.44 -5.18 -3.95
C HIS A 12 8.80 -5.15 -5.44
N MET A 13 8.33 -4.15 -6.16
CA MET A 13 8.48 -4.10 -7.62
C MET A 13 9.69 -3.28 -8.06
N GLY A 14 10.11 -2.29 -7.26
CA GLY A 14 11.30 -1.48 -7.54
C GLY A 14 11.26 -0.74 -8.89
N GLN A 15 10.09 -0.26 -9.31
CA GLN A 15 9.90 0.39 -10.60
C GLN A 15 10.59 1.76 -10.67
N ALA A 16 11.10 2.10 -11.85
CA ALA A 16 11.53 3.46 -12.15
C ALA A 16 10.33 4.42 -12.08
N LEU A 17 10.53 5.56 -11.42
CA LEU A 17 9.49 6.57 -11.32
C LEU A 17 9.33 7.34 -12.63
N GLU A 18 8.08 7.62 -12.98
CA GLU A 18 7.70 8.49 -14.08
C GLU A 18 6.81 9.62 -13.55
N GLN A 19 6.72 10.72 -14.32
CA GLN A 19 5.77 11.78 -13.99
C GLN A 19 4.33 11.28 -14.14
N ALA A 20 3.47 11.69 -13.21
CA ALA A 20 2.08 11.30 -13.13
C ALA A 20 1.19 12.50 -12.79
N ASP A 21 -0.11 12.34 -12.99
CA ASP A 21 -1.11 13.36 -12.69
C ASP A 21 -1.31 13.52 -11.18
N VAL A 22 -1.17 12.42 -10.43
CA VAL A 22 -1.35 12.37 -8.98
C VAL A 22 -0.55 11.21 -8.37
N SER A 23 0.00 11.40 -7.18
CA SER A 23 0.45 10.29 -6.32
C SER A 23 -0.69 9.89 -5.37
N VAL A 24 -0.99 8.59 -5.29
CA VAL A 24 -2.06 8.06 -4.46
C VAL A 24 -1.46 7.22 -3.33
N GLY A 25 -1.55 7.71 -2.10
CA GLY A 25 -1.16 6.97 -0.90
C GLY A 25 -2.35 6.17 -0.36
N PHE A 26 -2.25 4.84 -0.40
CA PHE A 26 -3.30 3.95 0.09
C PHE A 26 -3.16 3.71 1.59
N GLY A 27 -4.25 3.87 2.30
CA GLY A 27 -4.34 3.85 3.75
C GLY A 27 -3.92 2.53 4.38
N CYS A 28 -3.24 2.66 5.49
CA CYS A 28 -2.86 1.60 6.43
C CYS A 28 -2.18 2.24 7.65
N TYR A 29 -1.61 1.40 8.54
CA TYR A 29 -0.90 1.87 9.73
C TYR A 29 0.45 2.58 9.46
N ASP A 30 1.04 2.46 8.26
CA ASP A 30 2.40 2.91 7.95
C ASP A 30 2.43 4.40 7.57
N GLU A 31 2.90 5.23 8.48
CA GLU A 31 3.01 6.69 8.31
C GLU A 31 4.17 7.13 7.40
N ASP A 32 5.01 6.23 6.92
CA ASP A 32 6.03 6.56 5.90
C ASP A 32 5.43 6.69 4.49
N ILE A 33 4.22 6.16 4.27
CA ILE A 33 3.50 6.32 2.99
C ILE A 33 3.23 7.80 2.69
N PRO A 34 2.60 8.60 3.57
CA PRO A 34 2.40 10.03 3.30
C PRO A 34 3.71 10.81 3.19
N ARG A 35 4.78 10.44 3.90
CA ARG A 35 6.12 11.03 3.72
C ARG A 35 6.68 10.75 2.33
N ARG A 36 6.49 9.51 1.83
CA ARG A 36 6.86 9.15 0.47
C ARG A 36 6.07 9.95 -0.57
N CYS A 37 4.77 10.13 -0.40
CA CYS A 37 3.95 10.98 -1.26
C CYS A 37 4.43 12.44 -1.24
N ALA A 38 4.77 12.98 -0.08
CA ALA A 38 5.32 14.33 0.04
C ALA A 38 6.68 14.46 -0.67
N GLU A 39 7.56 13.48 -0.54
CA GLU A 39 8.83 13.43 -1.29
C GLU A 39 8.58 13.47 -2.81
N LEU A 40 7.65 12.65 -3.31
CA LEU A 40 7.30 12.61 -4.73
C LEU A 40 6.75 13.95 -5.22
N PHE A 41 5.91 14.61 -4.42
CA PHE A 41 5.38 15.94 -4.70
C PHE A 41 6.52 16.97 -4.81
N HIS A 42 7.41 17.05 -3.82
CA HIS A 42 8.53 18.01 -3.83
C HIS A 42 9.54 17.77 -4.95
N ARG A 43 9.68 16.52 -5.40
CA ARG A 43 10.52 16.16 -6.55
C ARG A 43 9.83 16.42 -7.90
N GLY A 44 8.59 16.89 -7.90
CA GLY A 44 7.85 17.22 -9.11
C GLY A 44 7.34 16.00 -9.89
N PHE A 45 7.26 14.83 -9.27
CA PHE A 45 6.72 13.62 -9.93
C PHE A 45 5.20 13.66 -10.09
N ALA A 46 4.48 14.33 -9.18
CA ALA A 46 3.04 14.52 -9.28
C ALA A 46 2.62 15.87 -8.68
N PRO A 47 1.77 16.66 -9.37
CA PRO A 47 1.31 17.97 -8.88
C PRO A 47 0.24 17.90 -7.80
N TYR A 48 -0.34 16.72 -7.58
CA TYR A 48 -1.35 16.42 -6.56
C TYR A 48 -0.99 15.18 -5.78
N VAL A 49 -1.51 15.11 -4.55
CA VAL A 49 -1.44 13.94 -3.69
C VAL A 49 -2.87 13.55 -3.31
N CYS A 50 -3.24 12.29 -3.51
CA CYS A 50 -4.49 11.74 -3.01
C CYS A 50 -4.20 10.75 -1.90
N PHE A 51 -4.93 10.83 -0.79
CA PHE A 51 -4.91 9.79 0.24
C PHE A 51 -6.27 9.09 0.27
N SER A 52 -6.24 7.76 0.20
CA SER A 52 -7.43 6.92 0.20
C SER A 52 -7.40 5.94 1.35
N GLY A 53 -8.35 6.03 2.25
CA GLY A 53 -8.53 5.16 3.39
C GLY A 53 -9.40 5.78 4.47
N GLY A 54 -10.52 5.13 4.78
CA GLY A 54 -11.33 5.45 5.95
C GLY A 54 -10.73 4.82 7.21
N LEU A 55 -11.56 4.18 8.04
CA LEU A 55 -11.11 3.35 9.17
C LEU A 55 -11.22 1.89 8.74
N GLY A 56 -10.09 1.25 8.56
CA GLY A 56 -9.99 -0.14 8.19
C GLY A 56 -9.87 -1.07 9.41
N ARG A 57 -9.92 -2.37 9.18
CA ARG A 57 -9.89 -3.44 10.20
C ARG A 57 -8.76 -3.31 11.24
N ASN A 58 -7.63 -2.74 10.86
CA ASN A 58 -6.45 -2.61 11.73
C ASN A 58 -6.34 -1.24 12.40
N THR A 59 -7.14 -0.26 11.96
CA THR A 59 -7.03 1.14 12.39
C THR A 59 -8.26 1.64 13.11
N ASP A 60 -9.42 0.99 12.98
CA ASP A 60 -10.68 1.34 13.64
C ASP A 60 -10.60 1.37 15.17
N LYS A 61 -9.73 0.54 15.76
CA LYS A 61 -9.48 0.47 17.20
C LYS A 61 -8.35 1.39 17.67
N LEU A 62 -7.55 1.88 16.75
CA LEU A 62 -6.36 2.69 17.05
C LEU A 62 -6.61 4.19 16.86
N TRP A 63 -7.49 4.55 15.91
CA TRP A 63 -7.64 5.92 15.47
C TRP A 63 -9.10 6.38 15.47
N THR A 64 -9.27 7.68 15.71
CA THR A 64 -10.57 8.36 15.62
C THR A 64 -10.74 9.12 14.30
N LYS A 65 -9.62 9.41 13.61
CA LYS A 65 -9.60 9.99 12.27
C LYS A 65 -9.31 8.91 11.25
N SER A 66 -9.83 9.08 10.03
CA SER A 66 -9.55 8.19 8.91
C SER A 66 -8.05 8.12 8.61
N GLU A 67 -7.64 7.04 7.95
CA GLU A 67 -6.26 6.86 7.47
C GLU A 67 -5.87 8.01 6.54
N ALA A 68 -6.77 8.39 5.62
CA ALA A 68 -6.56 9.50 4.69
C ALA A 68 -6.36 10.85 5.40
N GLU A 69 -7.15 11.16 6.44
CA GLU A 69 -7.00 12.40 7.21
C GLU A 69 -5.69 12.45 8.00
N ARG A 70 -5.26 11.29 8.55
CA ARG A 70 -3.95 11.19 9.21
C ARG A 70 -2.81 11.39 8.23
N PHE A 71 -2.90 10.74 7.07
CA PHE A 71 -1.89 10.85 6.02
C PHE A 71 -1.80 12.28 5.49
N ALA A 72 -2.94 12.95 5.30
CA ALA A 72 -2.96 14.36 4.90
C ALA A 72 -2.25 15.26 5.92
N ALA A 73 -2.51 15.07 7.21
CA ALA A 73 -1.86 15.85 8.26
C ALA A 73 -0.32 15.68 8.23
N ILE A 74 0.17 14.47 8.00
CA ILE A 74 1.61 14.17 7.87
C ILE A 74 2.19 14.82 6.60
N ALA A 75 1.51 14.74 5.47
CA ALA A 75 1.95 15.34 4.22
C ALA A 75 1.97 16.87 4.29
N MET A 76 0.97 17.48 4.93
CA MET A 76 0.96 18.94 5.20
C MET A 76 2.11 19.37 6.12
N ALA A 77 2.37 18.61 7.18
CA ALA A 77 3.52 18.83 8.04
C ALA A 77 4.86 18.70 7.31
N ALA A 78 4.90 17.88 6.25
CA ALA A 78 6.03 17.73 5.33
C ALA A 78 6.04 18.80 4.21
N GLY A 79 5.16 19.81 4.24
CA GLY A 79 5.16 20.94 3.32
C GLY A 79 4.32 20.79 2.05
N VAL A 80 3.48 19.76 1.93
CA VAL A 80 2.50 19.66 0.82
C VAL A 80 1.36 20.64 1.09
N PRO A 81 1.05 21.60 0.18
CA PRO A 81 -0.05 22.53 0.37
C PRO A 81 -1.41 21.82 0.44
N GLU A 82 -2.29 22.27 1.33
CA GLU A 82 -3.61 21.67 1.53
C GLU A 82 -4.43 21.58 0.22
N ASN A 83 -4.38 22.63 -0.60
CA ASN A 83 -5.07 22.67 -1.91
C ASN A 83 -4.47 21.73 -2.97
N ARG A 84 -3.43 20.99 -2.64
CA ARG A 84 -2.83 19.93 -3.46
C ARG A 84 -3.13 18.52 -2.93
N ILE A 85 -3.89 18.43 -1.83
CA ILE A 85 -4.25 17.16 -1.19
C ILE A 85 -5.72 16.87 -1.45
N ILE A 86 -6.00 15.65 -1.89
CA ILE A 86 -7.34 15.13 -2.15
C ILE A 86 -7.58 13.95 -1.21
N LEU A 87 -8.78 13.86 -0.60
CA LEU A 87 -9.10 12.83 0.38
C LEU A 87 -10.23 11.93 -0.09
N GLU A 88 -10.00 10.64 -0.01
CA GLU A 88 -11.01 9.60 0.02
C GLU A 88 -10.98 8.98 1.42
N ASN A 89 -11.99 9.22 2.24
CA ASN A 89 -12.00 8.85 3.65
C ASN A 89 -13.19 7.94 4.05
N LYS A 90 -13.82 7.27 3.08
CA LYS A 90 -15.00 6.43 3.30
C LYS A 90 -14.70 4.93 3.16
N SER A 91 -13.68 4.57 2.44
CA SER A 91 -13.31 3.19 2.20
C SER A 91 -12.91 2.47 3.50
N THR A 92 -13.26 1.20 3.61
CA THR A 92 -12.99 0.35 4.77
C THR A 92 -12.07 -0.83 4.45
N ASN A 93 -11.73 -1.00 3.18
CA ASN A 93 -10.88 -2.07 2.68
C ASN A 93 -10.19 -1.68 1.35
N SER A 94 -9.19 -2.47 0.96
CA SER A 94 -8.36 -2.17 -0.22
C SER A 94 -9.14 -2.12 -1.55
N ALA A 95 -10.23 -2.89 -1.70
CA ALA A 95 -11.04 -2.85 -2.90
C ALA A 95 -11.82 -1.53 -2.99
N GLU A 96 -12.40 -1.08 -1.88
CA GLU A 96 -13.10 0.21 -1.80
C GLU A 96 -12.15 1.38 -2.02
N ASN A 97 -10.90 1.32 -1.52
CA ASN A 97 -9.89 2.32 -1.85
C ASN A 97 -9.76 2.49 -3.37
N LEU A 98 -9.63 1.39 -4.11
CA LEU A 98 -9.48 1.40 -5.56
C LEU A 98 -10.75 1.84 -6.30
N LEU A 99 -11.94 1.55 -5.76
CA LEU A 99 -13.22 1.92 -6.35
C LEU A 99 -13.61 3.38 -6.09
N PHE A 100 -13.21 3.94 -4.94
CA PHE A 100 -13.63 5.27 -4.53
C PHE A 100 -12.62 6.36 -4.93
N THR A 101 -11.33 6.03 -4.98
CA THR A 101 -10.28 6.98 -5.37
C THR A 101 -10.55 7.65 -6.74
N PRO A 102 -10.86 6.93 -7.83
CA PRO A 102 -11.12 7.59 -9.12
C PRO A 102 -12.31 8.56 -9.06
N LYS A 103 -13.29 8.30 -8.21
CA LYS A 103 -14.46 9.18 -8.06
C LYS A 103 -14.09 10.51 -7.41
N VAL A 104 -13.37 10.47 -6.28
CA VAL A 104 -12.95 11.73 -5.60
C VAL A 104 -11.94 12.52 -6.43
N LEU A 105 -11.09 11.85 -7.22
CA LEU A 105 -10.19 12.53 -8.16
C LEU A 105 -10.97 13.25 -9.26
N ALA A 106 -11.98 12.60 -9.85
CA ALA A 106 -12.84 13.21 -10.85
C ALA A 106 -13.65 14.39 -10.27
N GLU A 107 -14.20 14.26 -9.06
CA GLU A 107 -14.89 15.33 -8.34
C GLU A 107 -13.97 16.53 -8.06
N ALA A 108 -12.68 16.28 -7.79
CA ALA A 108 -11.67 17.31 -7.61
C ALA A 108 -11.15 17.91 -8.94
N GLY A 109 -11.64 17.46 -10.10
CA GLY A 109 -11.19 17.92 -11.41
C GLY A 109 -9.81 17.40 -11.82
N VAL A 110 -9.30 16.38 -11.16
CA VAL A 110 -8.01 15.76 -11.47
C VAL A 110 -8.23 14.58 -12.41
N LYS A 111 -7.71 14.70 -13.66
CA LYS A 111 -7.73 13.64 -14.64
C LYS A 111 -6.59 12.66 -14.33
N ALA A 112 -6.91 11.54 -13.73
CA ALA A 112 -5.95 10.53 -13.31
C ALA A 112 -5.75 9.47 -14.42
N GLU A 113 -5.06 9.84 -15.50
CA GLU A 113 -4.66 8.88 -16.55
C GLU A 113 -3.43 8.10 -16.13
N ARG A 114 -2.48 8.78 -15.47
CA ARG A 114 -1.28 8.17 -14.89
C ARG A 114 -1.16 8.53 -13.42
N ILE A 115 -0.92 7.52 -12.59
CA ILE A 115 -0.73 7.70 -11.16
C ILE A 115 0.56 7.06 -10.66
N ILE A 116 1.07 7.57 -9.53
CA ILE A 116 2.04 6.84 -8.71
C ILE A 116 1.28 6.25 -7.54
N ALA A 117 1.10 4.93 -7.54
CA ALA A 117 0.42 4.20 -6.48
C ALA A 117 1.41 3.90 -5.34
N VAL A 118 1.19 4.50 -4.17
CA VAL A 118 2.11 4.40 -3.03
C VAL A 118 1.48 3.53 -1.93
N HIS A 119 2.19 2.46 -1.54
CA HIS A 119 1.80 1.59 -0.43
C HIS A 119 3.05 1.06 0.29
N LYS A 120 2.88 0.17 1.27
CA LYS A 120 3.99 -0.56 1.91
C LYS A 120 4.76 -1.38 0.85
N PRO A 121 6.08 -1.55 1.00
CA PRO A 121 6.89 -2.25 -0.02
C PRO A 121 6.35 -3.65 -0.35
N TYR A 122 5.96 -4.42 0.65
CA TYR A 122 5.40 -5.77 0.47
C TYR A 122 3.92 -5.78 0.00
N MET A 123 3.37 -4.64 -0.41
CA MET A 123 2.03 -4.51 -0.97
C MET A 123 2.02 -4.12 -2.45
N GLU A 124 3.16 -3.72 -3.05
CA GLU A 124 3.18 -3.17 -4.41
C GLU A 124 2.61 -4.16 -5.43
N LYS A 125 3.10 -5.40 -5.44
CA LYS A 125 2.62 -6.43 -6.39
C LYS A 125 1.17 -6.83 -6.16
N ARG A 126 0.74 -6.88 -4.90
CA ARG A 126 -0.65 -7.16 -4.57
C ARG A 126 -1.57 -6.00 -4.97
N LEU A 127 -1.11 -4.76 -4.80
CA LEU A 127 -1.83 -3.57 -5.24
C LEU A 127 -2.00 -3.56 -6.77
N LEU A 128 -0.93 -3.88 -7.54
CA LEU A 128 -1.00 -4.07 -8.99
C LEU A 128 -2.09 -5.07 -9.36
N ALA A 129 -2.07 -6.27 -8.75
CA ALA A 129 -3.02 -7.32 -9.08
C ALA A 129 -4.49 -6.94 -8.78
N SER A 130 -4.72 -6.16 -7.71
CA SER A 130 -6.04 -5.63 -7.39
C SER A 130 -6.45 -4.49 -8.33
N MET A 131 -5.51 -3.60 -8.66
CA MET A 131 -5.78 -2.44 -9.50
C MET A 131 -6.23 -2.84 -10.90
N GLN A 132 -5.68 -3.91 -11.46
CA GLN A 132 -6.11 -4.47 -12.74
C GLN A 132 -7.57 -4.97 -12.75
N VAL A 133 -8.15 -5.23 -11.58
CA VAL A 133 -9.58 -5.59 -11.44
C VAL A 133 -10.46 -4.37 -11.20
N TYR A 134 -10.04 -3.49 -10.28
CA TYR A 134 -10.91 -2.42 -9.77
C TYR A 134 -10.71 -1.05 -10.43
N TRP A 135 -9.54 -0.84 -11.07
CA TRP A 135 -9.21 0.38 -11.80
C TRP A 135 -8.34 0.08 -13.02
N PRO A 136 -8.84 -0.73 -13.98
CA PRO A 136 -8.04 -1.29 -15.07
C PRO A 136 -7.54 -0.26 -16.09
N ASP A 137 -8.23 0.87 -16.24
CA ASP A 137 -7.91 1.88 -17.25
C ASP A 137 -6.80 2.85 -16.84
N VAL A 138 -6.36 2.82 -15.56
CA VAL A 138 -5.32 3.71 -15.08
C VAL A 138 -3.93 3.16 -15.38
N GLN A 139 -3.04 4.01 -15.86
CA GLN A 139 -1.61 3.70 -15.94
C GLN A 139 -0.97 3.96 -14.56
N ALA A 140 -0.47 2.93 -13.91
CA ALA A 140 0.11 3.06 -12.58
C ALA A 140 1.58 2.63 -12.53
N VAL A 141 2.41 3.49 -11.92
CA VAL A 141 3.75 3.15 -11.44
C VAL A 141 3.65 2.95 -9.93
N TYR A 142 4.27 1.89 -9.42
CA TYR A 142 4.18 1.53 -8.01
C TYR A 142 5.41 2.01 -7.25
N SER A 143 5.19 2.56 -6.07
CA SER A 143 6.23 3.08 -5.21
C SER A 143 5.92 2.82 -3.74
N SER A 144 6.96 2.78 -2.93
CA SER A 144 6.87 2.58 -1.49
C SER A 144 7.95 3.39 -0.76
N PRO A 145 7.88 3.52 0.57
CA PRO A 145 9.00 3.96 1.37
C PRO A 145 10.25 3.14 1.08
N GLN A 146 11.38 3.81 0.84
CA GLN A 146 12.64 3.17 0.43
C GLN A 146 13.40 2.66 1.66
N VAL A 147 12.91 1.58 2.25
CA VAL A 147 13.43 0.98 3.48
C VAL A 147 13.67 -0.51 3.33
N SER A 148 14.63 -1.06 4.07
CA SER A 148 14.79 -2.52 4.17
C SER A 148 13.69 -3.14 5.03
N VAL A 149 13.50 -4.46 4.91
CA VAL A 149 12.53 -5.19 5.73
C VAL A 149 12.83 -5.05 7.22
N GLU A 150 14.10 -5.02 7.63
CA GLU A 150 14.50 -4.82 9.03
C GLU A 150 14.11 -3.44 9.55
N LYS A 151 14.35 -2.39 8.76
CA LYS A 151 13.97 -1.02 9.11
C LYS A 151 12.45 -0.87 9.20
N HIS A 152 11.72 -1.46 8.26
CA HIS A 152 10.26 -1.46 8.28
C HIS A 152 9.73 -2.16 9.55
N ILE A 153 10.26 -3.33 9.90
CA ILE A 153 9.89 -4.04 11.14
C ILE A 153 10.20 -3.17 12.36
N ALA A 154 11.41 -2.61 12.44
CA ALA A 154 11.81 -1.76 13.58
C ALA A 154 10.90 -0.53 13.74
N HIS A 155 10.50 0.09 12.62
CA HIS A 155 9.55 1.21 12.65
C HIS A 155 8.16 0.73 13.13
N ALA A 156 7.66 -0.37 12.63
CA ALA A 156 6.38 -0.95 13.06
C ALA A 156 6.36 -1.29 14.57
N GLU A 157 7.49 -1.75 15.12
CA GLU A 157 7.64 -2.01 16.57
C GLU A 157 7.53 -0.71 17.39
N GLN A 158 8.02 0.43 16.88
CA GLN A 158 7.91 1.74 17.57
C GLN A 158 6.46 2.22 17.69
N ILE A 159 5.59 1.83 16.76
CA ILE A 159 4.16 2.17 16.80
C ILE A 159 3.28 1.08 17.42
N GLY A 160 3.89 0.11 18.13
CA GLY A 160 3.20 -0.89 18.94
C GLY A 160 2.87 -2.21 18.24
N MET A 161 3.35 -2.42 17.01
CA MET A 161 3.26 -3.74 16.36
C MET A 161 4.35 -4.67 16.88
N THR A 162 4.10 -5.97 16.84
CA THR A 162 5.15 -6.95 17.14
C THR A 162 5.88 -7.36 15.86
N ARG A 163 7.17 -7.69 15.95
CA ARG A 163 7.94 -8.29 14.86
C ARG A 163 7.21 -9.48 14.23
N LYS A 164 6.66 -10.36 15.07
CA LYS A 164 5.87 -11.50 14.64
C LYS A 164 4.66 -11.05 13.81
N GLY A 165 3.89 -10.08 14.27
CA GLY A 165 2.71 -9.57 13.59
C GLY A 165 3.02 -8.95 12.22
N VAL A 166 4.15 -8.24 12.08
CA VAL A 166 4.60 -7.71 10.78
C VAL A 166 4.93 -8.84 9.81
N ILE A 167 5.69 -9.85 10.26
CA ILE A 167 6.04 -11.01 9.43
C ILE A 167 4.78 -11.78 9.02
N GLU A 168 3.85 -12.01 9.95
CA GLU A 168 2.56 -12.66 9.67
C GLU A 168 1.74 -11.87 8.64
N THR A 169 1.81 -10.54 8.66
CA THR A 169 1.15 -9.71 7.64
C THR A 169 1.76 -9.94 6.26
N ILE A 170 3.09 -9.98 6.15
CA ILE A 170 3.78 -10.27 4.88
C ILE A 170 3.41 -11.67 4.36
N VAL A 171 3.42 -12.68 5.23
CA VAL A 171 3.02 -14.06 4.90
C VAL A 171 1.57 -14.10 4.42
N GLY A 172 0.65 -13.49 5.16
CA GLY A 172 -0.76 -13.43 4.80
C GLY A 172 -1.02 -12.69 3.48
N ASP A 173 -0.23 -11.66 3.18
CA ASP A 173 -0.38 -10.92 1.92
C ASP A 173 0.09 -11.73 0.71
N VAL A 174 1.12 -12.56 0.84
CA VAL A 174 1.53 -13.52 -0.20
C VAL A 174 0.44 -14.58 -0.41
N GLN A 175 -0.14 -15.15 0.66
CA GLN A 175 -1.26 -16.10 0.53
C GLN A 175 -2.47 -15.48 -0.19
N ARG A 176 -2.80 -14.23 0.15
CA ARG A 176 -3.92 -13.52 -0.48
C ARG A 176 -3.75 -13.31 -1.97
N MET A 177 -2.55 -13.33 -2.51
CA MET A 177 -2.36 -13.23 -3.95
C MET A 177 -3.02 -14.40 -4.70
N GLU A 178 -2.95 -15.63 -4.17
CA GLU A 178 -3.62 -16.79 -4.75
C GLU A 178 -5.12 -16.81 -4.40
N LEU A 179 -5.46 -16.66 -3.13
CA LEU A 179 -6.85 -16.74 -2.68
C LEU A 179 -7.74 -15.66 -3.31
N TYR A 180 -7.23 -14.45 -3.47
CA TYR A 180 -8.00 -13.35 -4.02
C TYR A 180 -8.09 -13.41 -5.54
N ALA A 181 -7.10 -13.99 -6.21
CA ALA A 181 -7.22 -14.32 -7.63
C ALA A 181 -8.33 -15.37 -7.89
N GLN A 182 -8.41 -16.41 -7.07
CA GLN A 182 -9.48 -17.42 -7.15
C GLN A 182 -10.88 -16.81 -6.92
N LYS A 183 -10.98 -15.78 -6.08
CA LYS A 183 -12.23 -15.06 -5.80
C LYS A 183 -12.54 -13.93 -6.81
N GLY A 184 -11.68 -13.70 -7.78
CA GLY A 184 -11.82 -12.59 -8.75
C GLY A 184 -11.54 -11.19 -8.18
N TYR A 185 -10.92 -11.08 -7.01
CA TYR A 185 -10.56 -9.79 -6.40
C TYR A 185 -9.21 -9.26 -6.87
N GLN A 186 -8.44 -10.08 -7.54
CA GLN A 186 -7.13 -9.78 -8.11
C GLN A 186 -6.95 -10.58 -9.40
N VAL A 187 -6.10 -10.09 -10.29
CA VAL A 187 -5.64 -10.94 -11.39
C VAL A 187 -4.65 -11.97 -10.87
N PRO A 188 -4.55 -13.16 -11.49
CA PRO A 188 -3.53 -14.14 -11.13
C PRO A 188 -2.11 -13.59 -11.31
N VAL A 189 -1.25 -13.88 -10.34
CA VAL A 189 0.19 -13.58 -10.40
C VAL A 189 0.95 -14.88 -10.20
N GLU A 190 1.92 -15.14 -11.06
CA GLU A 190 2.79 -16.30 -10.90
C GLU A 190 3.67 -16.14 -9.64
N ILE A 191 3.61 -17.13 -8.75
CA ILE A 191 4.42 -17.18 -7.54
C ILE A 191 5.54 -18.20 -7.76
N PRO A 192 6.83 -17.76 -7.82
CA PRO A 192 7.96 -18.66 -8.04
C PRO A 192 8.11 -19.69 -6.93
N ASN A 193 8.65 -20.86 -7.26
CA ASN A 193 8.86 -21.94 -6.28
C ASN A 193 9.70 -21.51 -5.08
N GLN A 194 10.69 -20.64 -5.26
CA GLN A 194 11.49 -20.09 -4.15
C GLN A 194 10.61 -19.32 -3.15
N VAL A 195 9.64 -18.55 -3.64
CA VAL A 195 8.70 -17.79 -2.79
C VAL A 195 7.74 -18.74 -2.08
N ARG A 196 7.23 -19.77 -2.76
CA ARG A 196 6.39 -20.82 -2.13
C ARG A 196 7.14 -21.53 -1.02
N ASN A 197 8.36 -21.97 -1.26
CA ASN A 197 9.19 -22.63 -0.26
C ASN A 197 9.46 -21.74 0.96
N ALA A 198 9.73 -20.43 0.73
CA ALA A 198 9.92 -19.47 1.80
C ALA A 198 8.62 -19.23 2.61
N PHE A 199 7.49 -19.15 1.93
CA PHE A 199 6.17 -19.06 2.54
C PHE A 199 5.88 -20.28 3.43
N ASP A 200 6.03 -21.50 2.89
CA ASP A 200 5.79 -22.76 3.61
C ASP A 200 6.70 -22.87 4.84
N ALA A 201 7.96 -22.50 4.71
CA ALA A 201 8.91 -22.49 5.83
C ALA A 201 8.50 -21.51 6.95
N LEU A 202 7.96 -20.33 6.61
CA LEU A 202 7.47 -19.38 7.60
C LEU A 202 6.18 -19.85 8.27
N VAL A 203 5.26 -20.46 7.51
CA VAL A 203 4.05 -21.09 8.06
C VAL A 203 4.42 -22.20 9.02
N ALA A 204 5.37 -23.08 8.67
CA ALA A 204 5.88 -24.14 9.55
C ALA A 204 6.55 -23.60 10.83
N GLN A 205 7.11 -22.38 10.80
CA GLN A 205 7.65 -21.67 11.96
C GLN A 205 6.58 -20.99 12.82
N GLY A 206 5.30 -21.10 12.46
CA GLY A 206 4.18 -20.56 13.22
C GLY A 206 3.80 -19.11 12.92
N TYR A 207 4.21 -18.56 11.76
CA TYR A 207 3.76 -17.25 11.28
C TYR A 207 2.41 -17.38 10.54
N THR A 208 1.33 -17.63 11.31
CA THR A 208 0.00 -17.99 10.78
C THR A 208 -1.11 -17.02 11.17
N GLY A 209 -0.86 -16.05 12.04
CA GLY A 209 -1.89 -15.20 12.63
C GLY A 209 -2.61 -14.27 11.64
N GLN A 210 -2.11 -14.11 10.40
CA GLN A 210 -2.74 -13.31 9.35
C GLN A 210 -3.11 -14.14 8.10
N LEU A 211 -3.08 -15.46 8.19
CA LEU A 211 -3.63 -16.32 7.15
C LEU A 211 -5.16 -16.14 7.05
N ALA A 212 -5.70 -16.23 5.82
CA ALA A 212 -7.13 -16.05 5.51
C ALA A 212 -7.88 -17.39 5.53
#